data_52ecc8db837a7f73d68c2f98d4ff6e50
#
_entry.id   52ecc8db837a7f73d68c2f98d4ff6e50
#
_cell.length_a   1.000
_cell.length_b   1.000
_cell.length_c   1.000
_cell.angle_alpha   90.00
_cell.angle_beta   90.00
_cell.angle_gamma   90.00
#
_symmetry.space_group_name_H-M   'P 1'
#
loop_
_entity.id
_entity.type
_entity.pdbx_description
1 polymer ?
#
loop_
_entity_poly.entity_id
_entity_poly.type
_entity_poly.pdbx_seq_one_letter_code
_entity_poly.pdbx_strand_id
1 'polypeptide(L)'
;MSNANVGKVFNMTGGSGGGGTLRLETLTITKPPQKTTYKSGESFDPTGMVVTAGYGYGLTSDVTGYSVSPQVLTDGVTEVVITYTEGRITKTASVPVTVQKVLVSIAVTNNPSKMVYHYLEEFAPAGMVVTAKFSDDSTEEVSGYTYPKTAFSTLGSRPVEIGYTYEGVTKTASLNVTVNPIEVAVPVQNGVLTYDGTGKTPSWTGYDPSKMTISGTTNGVNAGSYSARFNLSYGYQFLGGLDEVTVEWIIDRAVIASLPVQNNVLAANGKPQAPTWANYDIGQLTIGGDRSGTDAGDYKATFTPTANYKWWDGSIEAKEVKWTITSVIVPIPTQKGSPTYTGAPQTPEWDNFDQVNSKVQVTAQTNAGTHSATFILLNG
;
A
#
# COMPACT_ATOMS: atom_id res chain seq x y z
N MET A 1 -55.67 -10.02 -57.70
CA MET A 1 -56.89 -10.27 -58.48
C MET A 1 -57.38 -8.95 -59.09
N SER A 2 -57.73 -9.03 -60.33
CA SER A 2 -58.36 -8.00 -61.15
C SER A 2 -57.49 -6.79 -61.50
N ASN A 3 -56.72 -7.00 -62.58
CA ASN A 3 -56.16 -5.93 -63.37
C ASN A 3 -57.30 -5.23 -64.16
N ALA A 4 -57.80 -4.14 -63.65
CA ALA A 4 -58.66 -3.23 -64.48
C ALA A 4 -57.71 -2.35 -65.30
N ASN A 5 -57.40 -2.82 -66.50
CA ASN A 5 -56.69 -2.04 -67.51
C ASN A 5 -57.72 -1.02 -68.07
N VAL A 6 -57.88 0.12 -67.40
CA VAL A 6 -58.69 1.20 -67.88
C VAL A 6 -57.80 2.04 -68.80
N GLY A 7 -57.79 1.75 -70.06
CA GLY A 7 -57.21 2.63 -71.07
C GLY A 7 -57.88 4.02 -70.94
N LYS A 8 -57.08 5.03 -70.55
CA LYS A 8 -57.55 6.42 -70.49
C LYS A 8 -57.91 6.87 -71.93
N VAL A 9 -59.22 6.99 -72.20
CA VAL A 9 -59.74 7.57 -73.45
C VAL A 9 -59.72 9.06 -73.22
N PHE A 10 -58.85 9.80 -73.91
CA PHE A 10 -58.90 11.20 -74.00
C PHE A 10 -59.96 11.55 -75.13
N ASN A 11 -61.07 12.15 -74.77
CA ASN A 11 -62.10 12.49 -75.69
C ASN A 11 -61.70 13.79 -76.43
N MET A 12 -61.27 13.70 -77.67
CA MET A 12 -61.09 14.86 -78.57
C MET A 12 -62.42 15.18 -79.25
N THR A 13 -63.09 16.20 -78.76
CA THR A 13 -64.23 16.77 -79.46
C THR A 13 -63.75 17.67 -80.58
N GLY A 14 -63.87 17.18 -81.82
CA GLY A 14 -63.69 17.99 -83.07
C GLY A 14 -62.81 17.35 -84.13
N GLY A 15 -63.42 16.58 -85.09
CA GLY A 15 -62.77 16.18 -86.32
C GLY A 15 -62.87 14.67 -86.61
N SER A 16 -63.69 14.29 -87.62
CA SER A 16 -63.82 12.91 -88.07
C SER A 16 -62.52 12.37 -88.66
N GLY A 17 -62.00 11.26 -88.14
CA GLY A 17 -60.89 10.52 -88.75
C GLY A 17 -60.09 9.75 -87.74
N GLY A 18 -60.33 8.41 -87.72
CA GLY A 18 -59.43 7.42 -87.23
C GLY A 18 -59.01 7.48 -85.73
N GLY A 19 -59.67 6.70 -84.87
CA GLY A 19 -59.27 6.52 -83.49
C GLY A 19 -57.88 5.91 -83.38
N GLY A 20 -56.84 6.72 -83.40
CA GLY A 20 -55.50 6.31 -83.02
C GLY A 20 -55.42 6.13 -81.47
N THR A 21 -55.17 4.94 -81.02
CA THR A 21 -54.88 4.71 -79.59
C THR A 21 -53.61 5.47 -79.25
N LEU A 22 -53.70 6.36 -78.25
CA LEU A 22 -52.55 7.07 -77.73
C LEU A 22 -51.54 6.04 -77.25
N ARG A 23 -50.31 6.16 -77.72
CA ARG A 23 -49.21 5.22 -77.36
C ARG A 23 -48.26 5.91 -76.36
N LEU A 24 -47.86 5.22 -75.30
CA LEU A 24 -46.87 5.67 -74.37
C LEU A 24 -45.52 5.89 -75.06
N GLU A 25 -45.01 7.13 -75.11
CA GLU A 25 -43.75 7.50 -75.78
C GLU A 25 -42.62 7.81 -74.79
N THR A 26 -42.89 8.52 -73.71
CA THR A 26 -41.93 8.96 -72.77
C THR A 26 -42.37 8.72 -71.31
N LEU A 27 -41.43 8.62 -70.36
CA LEU A 27 -41.69 8.73 -68.96
C LEU A 27 -40.67 9.70 -68.36
N THR A 28 -41.16 10.64 -67.58
CA THR A 28 -40.35 11.72 -66.99
C THR A 28 -40.69 11.91 -65.53
N ILE A 29 -39.67 12.28 -64.71
CA ILE A 29 -39.87 12.70 -63.34
C ILE A 29 -40.07 14.24 -63.39
N THR A 30 -41.29 14.70 -63.29
CA THR A 30 -41.60 16.12 -63.35
C THR A 30 -41.46 16.82 -62.01
N LYS A 31 -41.49 16.06 -60.95
CA LYS A 31 -41.15 16.53 -59.61
C LYS A 31 -40.35 15.44 -58.91
N PRO A 32 -39.10 15.71 -58.40
CA PRO A 32 -38.31 14.75 -57.71
C PRO A 32 -38.92 14.42 -56.33
N PRO A 33 -38.54 13.27 -55.73
CA PRO A 33 -38.92 12.97 -54.36
C PRO A 33 -38.32 13.97 -53.39
N GLN A 34 -38.93 14.11 -52.21
CA GLN A 34 -38.45 15.00 -51.15
C GLN A 34 -37.12 14.54 -50.55
N LYS A 35 -36.89 13.24 -50.52
CA LYS A 35 -35.65 12.61 -50.01
C LYS A 35 -34.84 12.05 -51.18
N THR A 36 -33.56 12.47 -51.29
CA THR A 36 -32.62 12.02 -52.30
C THR A 36 -31.29 11.52 -51.68
N THR A 37 -31.11 11.70 -50.38
CA THR A 37 -29.95 11.21 -49.62
C THR A 37 -30.41 10.13 -48.65
N TYR A 38 -29.77 8.99 -48.66
CA TYR A 38 -30.13 7.79 -47.90
C TYR A 38 -28.91 7.22 -47.22
N LYS A 39 -29.11 6.48 -46.13
CA LYS A 39 -28.08 5.59 -45.57
C LYS A 39 -28.15 4.22 -46.26
N SER A 40 -27.02 3.56 -46.38
CA SER A 40 -26.97 2.19 -46.92
C SER A 40 -27.94 1.29 -46.16
N GLY A 41 -28.76 0.53 -46.89
CA GLY A 41 -29.81 -0.34 -46.39
C GLY A 41 -31.18 0.32 -46.20
N GLU A 42 -31.32 1.64 -46.42
CA GLU A 42 -32.63 2.32 -46.44
C GLU A 42 -33.43 2.03 -47.71
N SER A 43 -34.76 2.02 -47.61
CA SER A 43 -35.66 1.92 -48.76
C SER A 43 -35.85 3.28 -49.41
N PHE A 44 -35.95 3.26 -50.77
CA PHE A 44 -36.30 4.47 -51.51
C PHE A 44 -37.68 4.97 -51.10
N ASP A 45 -37.78 6.25 -50.80
CA ASP A 45 -39.03 6.94 -50.44
C ASP A 45 -39.49 7.85 -51.59
N PRO A 46 -40.56 7.47 -52.32
CA PRO A 46 -41.09 8.26 -53.43
C PRO A 46 -41.96 9.46 -52.99
N THR A 47 -42.09 9.72 -51.69
CA THR A 47 -42.96 10.82 -51.20
C THR A 47 -42.66 12.15 -51.88
N GLY A 48 -43.71 12.76 -52.46
CA GLY A 48 -43.63 14.04 -53.19
C GLY A 48 -43.14 13.91 -54.63
N MET A 49 -42.75 12.71 -55.09
CA MET A 49 -42.37 12.47 -56.50
C MET A 49 -43.64 12.49 -57.43
N VAL A 50 -43.48 13.10 -58.56
CA VAL A 50 -44.49 13.03 -59.61
C VAL A 50 -43.87 12.44 -60.89
N VAL A 51 -44.47 11.36 -61.35
CA VAL A 51 -44.07 10.62 -62.58
C VAL A 51 -45.07 10.91 -63.61
N THR A 52 -44.63 11.43 -64.74
CA THR A 52 -45.51 11.87 -65.83
C THR A 52 -45.23 11.06 -67.12
N ALA A 53 -46.23 10.40 -67.63
CA ALA A 53 -46.21 9.70 -68.92
C ALA A 53 -46.53 10.67 -70.06
N GLY A 54 -45.71 10.60 -71.10
CA GLY A 54 -45.95 11.36 -72.34
C GLY A 54 -46.48 10.50 -73.48
N TYR A 55 -47.45 10.96 -74.15
CA TYR A 55 -48.15 10.28 -75.26
C TYR A 55 -48.03 11.09 -76.57
N GLY A 56 -48.42 10.50 -77.67
CA GLY A 56 -48.45 11.18 -78.96
C GLY A 56 -49.22 12.51 -78.91
N TYR A 57 -48.91 13.44 -79.83
CA TYR A 57 -49.45 14.77 -79.88
C TYR A 57 -49.20 15.72 -78.72
N GLY A 58 -48.09 15.40 -77.92
CA GLY A 58 -47.69 16.25 -76.78
C GLY A 58 -48.59 16.13 -75.55
N LEU A 59 -49.45 15.14 -75.46
CA LEU A 59 -50.31 14.89 -74.29
C LEU A 59 -49.50 14.25 -73.14
N THR A 60 -49.81 14.70 -71.95
CA THR A 60 -49.15 14.16 -70.77
C THR A 60 -50.16 13.81 -69.68
N SER A 61 -49.85 12.84 -68.84
CA SER A 61 -50.64 12.47 -67.63
C SER A 61 -49.76 11.95 -66.53
N ASP A 62 -50.01 12.39 -65.31
CA ASP A 62 -49.37 11.81 -64.14
C ASP A 62 -49.83 10.39 -63.91
N VAL A 63 -48.91 9.52 -63.63
CA VAL A 63 -49.15 8.07 -63.51
C VAL A 63 -48.78 7.58 -62.12
N THR A 64 -49.50 6.55 -61.67
CA THR A 64 -49.26 5.75 -60.48
C THR A 64 -49.10 4.29 -60.85
N GLY A 65 -48.72 3.42 -59.97
CA GLY A 65 -48.52 1.98 -60.24
C GLY A 65 -47.22 1.65 -60.98
N TYR A 66 -46.27 2.57 -61.01
CA TYR A 66 -44.89 2.33 -61.45
C TYR A 66 -44.14 1.45 -60.45
N SER A 67 -43.13 0.69 -60.92
CA SER A 67 -42.18 -0.02 -60.09
C SER A 67 -40.93 0.81 -59.91
N VAL A 68 -40.21 0.50 -58.81
CA VAL A 68 -39.00 1.17 -58.39
C VAL A 68 -37.87 0.13 -58.24
N SER A 69 -36.69 0.39 -58.81
CA SER A 69 -35.54 -0.52 -58.72
C SER A 69 -34.21 0.26 -58.66
N PRO A 70 -33.33 -0.02 -57.69
CA PRO A 70 -33.57 -0.87 -56.54
C PRO A 70 -34.54 -0.24 -55.52
N GLN A 71 -35.28 -1.07 -54.79
CA GLN A 71 -36.17 -0.61 -53.70
C GLN A 71 -35.38 -0.33 -52.44
N VAL A 72 -34.34 -1.17 -52.13
CA VAL A 72 -33.40 -0.95 -51.02
C VAL A 72 -32.10 -0.41 -51.60
N LEU A 73 -31.65 0.69 -51.04
CA LEU A 73 -30.48 1.42 -51.53
C LEU A 73 -29.26 0.96 -50.77
N THR A 74 -28.31 0.36 -51.46
CA THR A 74 -27.03 -0.11 -50.90
C THR A 74 -25.89 0.77 -51.41
N ASP A 75 -24.72 0.63 -50.82
CA ASP A 75 -23.54 1.38 -51.24
C ASP A 75 -23.29 1.23 -52.74
N GLY A 76 -22.88 2.32 -53.39
CA GLY A 76 -22.63 2.39 -54.82
C GLY A 76 -23.87 2.65 -55.70
N VAL A 77 -25.11 2.62 -55.18
CA VAL A 77 -26.30 3.01 -55.92
C VAL A 77 -26.33 4.56 -56.06
N THR A 78 -26.32 5.03 -57.28
CA THR A 78 -26.33 6.44 -57.63
C THR A 78 -27.65 6.90 -58.24
N GLU A 79 -28.51 5.97 -58.67
CA GLU A 79 -29.83 6.27 -59.23
C GLU A 79 -30.84 5.17 -58.90
N VAL A 80 -32.10 5.55 -58.90
CA VAL A 80 -33.26 4.65 -58.81
C VAL A 80 -34.02 4.74 -60.08
N VAL A 81 -34.25 3.58 -60.75
CA VAL A 81 -35.00 3.49 -62.02
C VAL A 81 -36.47 3.31 -61.70
N ILE A 82 -37.28 4.20 -62.22
CA ILE A 82 -38.73 4.17 -62.19
C ILE A 82 -39.20 3.53 -63.49
N THR A 83 -40.00 2.46 -63.43
CA THR A 83 -40.49 1.74 -64.58
C THR A 83 -42.00 1.74 -64.61
N TYR A 84 -42.59 2.26 -65.67
CA TYR A 84 -44.04 2.27 -65.94
C TYR A 84 -44.36 1.52 -67.21
N THR A 85 -45.34 0.63 -67.12
CA THR A 85 -45.81 -0.18 -68.25
C THR A 85 -47.28 0.04 -68.50
N GLU A 86 -47.62 0.36 -69.76
CA GLU A 86 -48.97 0.48 -70.21
C GLU A 86 -49.17 -0.39 -71.46
N GLY A 87 -50.06 -1.39 -71.35
CA GLY A 87 -50.21 -2.43 -72.38
C GLY A 87 -48.96 -3.25 -72.57
N ARG A 88 -48.29 -3.16 -73.72
CA ARG A 88 -47.04 -3.83 -74.09
C ARG A 88 -45.82 -2.88 -74.11
N ILE A 89 -46.03 -1.65 -73.72
CA ILE A 89 -44.96 -0.66 -73.79
C ILE A 89 -44.46 -0.32 -72.42
N THR A 90 -43.17 -0.44 -72.23
CA THR A 90 -42.49 -0.05 -70.98
C THR A 90 -41.61 1.16 -71.26
N LYS A 91 -41.63 2.13 -70.36
CA LYS A 91 -40.75 3.28 -70.32
C LYS A 91 -40.12 3.40 -68.95
N THR A 92 -38.92 3.97 -68.90
CA THR A 92 -38.16 4.18 -67.67
C THR A 92 -37.76 5.67 -67.51
N ALA A 93 -37.60 6.07 -66.30
CA ALA A 93 -36.98 7.33 -65.89
C ALA A 93 -36.13 7.11 -64.66
N SER A 94 -35.07 7.88 -64.47
CA SER A 94 -34.18 7.73 -63.31
C SER A 94 -34.27 8.89 -62.35
N VAL A 95 -34.14 8.61 -61.05
CA VAL A 95 -33.97 9.57 -59.97
C VAL A 95 -32.55 9.44 -59.42
N PRO A 96 -31.71 10.49 -59.49
CA PRO A 96 -30.41 10.45 -58.87
C PRO A 96 -30.57 10.44 -57.34
N VAL A 97 -29.76 9.55 -56.71
CA VAL A 97 -29.73 9.44 -55.26
C VAL A 97 -28.27 9.40 -54.78
N THR A 98 -28.07 9.82 -53.51
CA THR A 98 -26.79 9.68 -52.82
C THR A 98 -26.97 8.68 -51.70
N VAL A 99 -26.16 7.62 -51.68
CA VAL A 99 -26.15 6.66 -50.60
C VAL A 99 -24.88 6.85 -49.76
N GLN A 100 -25.08 7.19 -48.48
CA GLN A 100 -24.02 7.37 -47.51
C GLN A 100 -23.68 6.02 -46.87
N LYS A 101 -22.39 5.70 -46.78
CA LYS A 101 -21.92 4.50 -46.07
C LYS A 101 -22.28 4.57 -44.58
N VAL A 102 -22.51 3.41 -43.98
CA VAL A 102 -22.88 3.26 -42.56
C VAL A 102 -21.75 2.54 -41.80
N LEU A 103 -21.46 2.99 -40.57
CA LEU A 103 -20.51 2.36 -39.71
C LEU A 103 -20.98 0.95 -39.28
N VAL A 104 -20.25 -0.09 -39.68
CA VAL A 104 -20.56 -1.50 -39.38
C VAL A 104 -19.90 -1.95 -38.09
N SER A 105 -18.60 -1.68 -37.95
CA SER A 105 -17.81 -2.08 -36.78
C SER A 105 -16.59 -1.17 -36.62
N ILE A 106 -15.97 -1.25 -35.45
CA ILE A 106 -14.62 -0.74 -35.21
C ILE A 106 -13.74 -1.84 -34.63
N ALA A 107 -12.43 -1.73 -34.80
CA ALA A 107 -11.44 -2.60 -34.19
C ALA A 107 -10.21 -1.81 -33.74
N VAL A 108 -9.58 -2.23 -32.63
CA VAL A 108 -8.25 -1.75 -32.27
C VAL A 108 -7.27 -2.57 -33.10
N THR A 109 -6.67 -1.95 -34.12
CA THR A 109 -5.76 -2.62 -35.07
C THR A 109 -4.29 -2.46 -34.65
N ASN A 110 -3.99 -1.49 -33.80
CA ASN A 110 -2.71 -1.41 -33.11
C ASN A 110 -2.96 -1.06 -31.62
N ASN A 111 -2.36 -1.86 -30.73
CA ASN A 111 -2.50 -1.63 -29.29
C ASN A 111 -1.77 -0.33 -28.87
N PRO A 112 -2.20 0.33 -27.78
CA PRO A 112 -1.43 1.41 -27.19
C PRO A 112 -0.05 0.93 -26.73
N SER A 113 0.91 1.83 -26.69
CA SER A 113 2.28 1.54 -26.26
C SER A 113 2.38 1.09 -24.80
N LYS A 114 1.39 1.44 -23.97
CA LYS A 114 1.27 1.02 -22.57
C LYS A 114 0.08 0.07 -22.42
N MET A 115 0.36 -1.18 -21.99
CA MET A 115 -0.63 -2.23 -21.75
C MET A 115 -0.62 -2.71 -20.28
N VAL A 116 0.35 -2.26 -19.49
CA VAL A 116 0.48 -2.56 -18.06
C VAL A 116 0.40 -1.27 -17.28
N TYR A 117 -0.50 -1.25 -16.33
CA TYR A 117 -0.82 -0.12 -15.46
C TYR A 117 -0.66 -0.52 -14.00
N HIS A 118 -0.60 0.47 -13.12
CA HIS A 118 -0.73 0.26 -11.68
C HIS A 118 -2.11 0.72 -11.20
N TYR A 119 -2.47 0.25 -10.04
CA TYR A 119 -3.67 0.68 -9.34
C TYR A 119 -3.74 2.22 -9.29
N LEU A 120 -4.93 2.79 -9.56
CA LEU A 120 -5.19 4.23 -9.66
C LEU A 120 -4.53 4.97 -10.84
N GLU A 121 -3.90 4.28 -11.80
CA GLU A 121 -3.51 4.90 -13.05
C GLU A 121 -4.69 5.02 -14.03
N GLU A 122 -4.65 6.00 -14.91
CA GLU A 122 -5.61 6.19 -16.01
C GLU A 122 -5.12 5.52 -17.30
N PHE A 123 -6.07 5.10 -18.13
CA PHE A 123 -5.75 4.56 -19.46
C PHE A 123 -5.11 5.62 -20.37
N ALA A 124 -4.01 5.26 -21.03
CA ALA A 124 -3.27 6.09 -21.97
C ALA A 124 -3.31 5.49 -23.39
N PRO A 125 -4.02 6.11 -24.33
CA PRO A 125 -4.20 5.56 -25.68
C PRO A 125 -3.02 5.82 -26.63
N ALA A 126 -1.92 6.39 -26.19
CA ALA A 126 -0.79 6.75 -27.05
C ALA A 126 -0.31 5.55 -27.89
N GLY A 127 -0.22 5.74 -29.20
CA GLY A 127 0.16 4.69 -30.15
C GLY A 127 -0.97 3.72 -30.55
N MET A 128 -2.17 3.86 -29.96
CA MET A 128 -3.33 3.06 -30.33
C MET A 128 -3.89 3.50 -31.68
N VAL A 129 -4.20 2.53 -32.56
CA VAL A 129 -4.91 2.76 -33.83
C VAL A 129 -6.25 2.08 -33.76
N VAL A 130 -7.29 2.83 -34.10
CA VAL A 130 -8.66 2.35 -34.23
C VAL A 130 -9.07 2.44 -35.69
N THR A 131 -9.53 1.32 -36.25
CA THR A 131 -9.98 1.23 -37.64
C THR A 131 -11.47 0.98 -37.67
N ALA A 132 -12.21 1.82 -38.40
CA ALA A 132 -13.62 1.65 -38.68
C ALA A 132 -13.80 0.85 -39.97
N LYS A 133 -14.80 -0.05 -39.98
CA LYS A 133 -15.30 -0.74 -41.18
C LYS A 133 -16.70 -0.22 -41.51
N PHE A 134 -16.91 0.10 -42.78
CA PHE A 134 -18.18 0.64 -43.31
C PHE A 134 -18.93 -0.39 -44.15
N SER A 135 -20.17 -0.06 -44.51
CA SER A 135 -21.09 -0.89 -45.28
C SER A 135 -20.63 -1.14 -46.71
N ASP A 136 -19.78 -0.28 -47.25
CA ASP A 136 -19.14 -0.42 -48.57
C ASP A 136 -17.84 -1.29 -48.53
N ASP A 137 -17.62 -2.02 -47.40
CA ASP A 137 -16.42 -2.79 -47.12
C ASP A 137 -15.14 -1.94 -47.00
N SER A 138 -15.21 -0.63 -47.11
CA SER A 138 -14.06 0.26 -46.85
C SER A 138 -13.65 0.24 -45.38
N THR A 139 -12.36 0.43 -45.13
CA THR A 139 -11.80 0.58 -43.79
C THR A 139 -10.99 1.86 -43.70
N GLU A 140 -11.12 2.57 -42.58
CA GLU A 140 -10.45 3.87 -42.35
C GLU A 140 -9.91 3.91 -40.91
N GLU A 141 -8.68 4.40 -40.73
CA GLU A 141 -8.20 4.78 -39.40
C GLU A 141 -8.97 6.02 -38.94
N VAL A 142 -9.49 5.94 -37.71
CA VAL A 142 -10.35 7.01 -37.17
C VAL A 142 -9.71 7.67 -35.97
N SER A 143 -9.97 8.97 -35.83
CA SER A 143 -9.66 9.78 -34.68
C SER A 143 -10.95 10.23 -33.96
N GLY A 144 -10.82 10.77 -32.75
CA GLY A 144 -12.00 11.25 -32.00
C GLY A 144 -12.81 10.12 -31.35
N TYR A 145 -12.26 8.90 -31.25
CA TYR A 145 -12.86 7.82 -30.48
C TYR A 145 -12.84 8.11 -28.98
N THR A 146 -13.78 7.55 -28.26
CA THR A 146 -13.93 7.68 -26.80
C THR A 146 -13.34 6.47 -26.08
N TYR A 147 -12.87 6.69 -24.86
CA TYR A 147 -12.35 5.66 -23.95
C TYR A 147 -12.55 6.11 -22.50
N PRO A 148 -12.51 5.18 -21.50
CA PRO A 148 -12.64 5.53 -20.08
C PRO A 148 -11.51 6.46 -19.63
N LYS A 149 -11.89 7.54 -18.93
CA LYS A 149 -10.97 8.51 -18.31
C LYS A 149 -10.88 8.39 -16.80
N THR A 150 -11.39 7.28 -16.26
CA THR A 150 -11.33 6.98 -14.82
C THR A 150 -10.15 6.08 -14.54
N ALA A 151 -9.51 6.31 -13.38
CA ALA A 151 -8.41 5.48 -12.93
C ALA A 151 -8.84 4.03 -12.66
N PHE A 152 -7.94 3.09 -12.89
CA PHE A 152 -8.17 1.67 -12.63
C PHE A 152 -8.27 1.39 -11.12
N SER A 153 -9.45 1.07 -10.66
CA SER A 153 -9.75 0.77 -9.25
C SER A 153 -9.75 -0.73 -8.92
N THR A 154 -9.40 -1.59 -9.87
CA THR A 154 -9.37 -3.05 -9.71
C THR A 154 -8.16 -3.66 -10.39
N LEU A 155 -7.55 -4.65 -9.73
CA LEU A 155 -6.34 -5.35 -10.21
C LEU A 155 -6.65 -6.43 -11.24
N GLY A 156 -5.61 -6.89 -11.94
CA GLY A 156 -5.64 -7.97 -12.91
C GLY A 156 -5.99 -7.51 -14.31
N SER A 157 -6.46 -8.44 -15.17
CA SER A 157 -6.87 -8.13 -16.55
C SER A 157 -8.14 -7.32 -16.58
N ARG A 158 -8.12 -6.16 -17.26
CA ARG A 158 -9.26 -5.23 -17.35
C ARG A 158 -9.59 -4.88 -18.78
N PRO A 159 -10.86 -5.04 -19.20
CA PRO A 159 -11.31 -4.57 -20.50
C PRO A 159 -11.37 -3.03 -20.50
N VAL A 160 -10.88 -2.45 -21.58
CA VAL A 160 -11.03 -1.03 -21.91
C VAL A 160 -11.92 -0.95 -23.14
N GLU A 161 -13.09 -0.37 -23.00
CA GLU A 161 -14.02 -0.17 -24.10
C GLU A 161 -13.70 1.11 -24.86
N ILE A 162 -13.57 1.01 -26.18
CA ILE A 162 -13.33 2.10 -27.11
C ILE A 162 -14.61 2.30 -27.91
N GLY A 163 -15.12 3.51 -27.97
CA GLY A 163 -16.32 3.87 -28.72
C GLY A 163 -16.01 4.84 -29.86
N TYR A 164 -16.63 4.65 -31.01
CA TYR A 164 -16.58 5.60 -32.13
C TYR A 164 -17.97 5.82 -32.72
N THR A 165 -18.28 7.06 -33.04
CA THR A 165 -19.58 7.47 -33.60
C THR A 165 -19.36 8.10 -34.96
N TYR A 166 -20.09 7.60 -35.99
CA TYR A 166 -20.12 8.13 -37.31
C TYR A 166 -21.58 8.32 -37.75
N GLU A 167 -21.97 9.53 -38.18
CA GLU A 167 -23.32 9.85 -38.63
C GLU A 167 -24.44 9.33 -37.70
N GLY A 168 -24.21 9.46 -36.35
CA GLY A 168 -25.17 9.04 -35.32
C GLY A 168 -25.19 7.53 -35.03
N VAL A 169 -24.34 6.72 -35.68
CA VAL A 169 -24.18 5.30 -35.39
C VAL A 169 -22.94 5.12 -34.53
N THR A 170 -23.10 4.54 -33.33
CA THR A 170 -21.99 4.23 -32.42
C THR A 170 -21.68 2.74 -32.48
N LYS A 171 -20.38 2.41 -32.55
CA LYS A 171 -19.87 1.06 -32.40
C LYS A 171 -18.78 1.04 -31.34
N THR A 172 -18.60 -0.12 -30.68
CA THR A 172 -17.58 -0.33 -29.66
C THR A 172 -16.64 -1.48 -30.01
N ALA A 173 -15.42 -1.39 -29.52
CA ALA A 173 -14.43 -2.44 -29.50
C ALA A 173 -13.74 -2.45 -28.12
N SER A 174 -13.19 -3.55 -27.68
CA SER A 174 -12.49 -3.63 -26.40
C SER A 174 -11.11 -4.25 -26.56
N LEU A 175 -10.18 -3.80 -25.72
CA LEU A 175 -8.87 -4.43 -25.51
C LEU A 175 -8.69 -4.71 -24.02
N ASN A 176 -7.85 -5.68 -23.66
CA ASN A 176 -7.53 -5.97 -22.28
C ASN A 176 -6.18 -5.39 -21.91
N VAL A 177 -6.12 -4.72 -20.76
CA VAL A 177 -4.88 -4.25 -20.12
C VAL A 177 -4.66 -4.99 -18.80
N THR A 178 -3.42 -5.02 -18.30
CA THR A 178 -3.10 -5.57 -16.98
C THR A 178 -2.92 -4.45 -15.97
N VAL A 179 -3.56 -4.56 -14.82
CA VAL A 179 -3.42 -3.61 -13.70
C VAL A 179 -2.74 -4.33 -12.54
N ASN A 180 -1.55 -3.87 -12.19
CA ASN A 180 -0.73 -4.38 -11.09
C ASN A 180 -0.93 -3.54 -9.82
N PRO A 181 -0.71 -4.12 -8.63
CA PRO A 181 -0.66 -3.34 -7.40
C PRO A 181 0.53 -2.37 -7.40
N ILE A 182 0.43 -1.34 -6.56
CA ILE A 182 1.54 -0.41 -6.30
C ILE A 182 2.46 -1.05 -5.24
N GLU A 183 3.75 -1.17 -5.55
CA GLU A 183 4.73 -1.67 -4.59
C GLU A 183 5.09 -0.61 -3.56
N VAL A 184 5.13 -1.00 -2.28
CA VAL A 184 5.54 -0.17 -1.16
C VAL A 184 6.63 -0.88 -0.35
N ALA A 185 7.50 -0.09 0.26
CA ALA A 185 8.54 -0.63 1.12
C ALA A 185 7.96 -1.12 2.46
N VAL A 186 8.59 -2.14 3.03
CA VAL A 186 8.29 -2.61 4.40
C VAL A 186 8.67 -1.51 5.39
N PRO A 187 7.77 -1.12 6.32
CA PRO A 187 8.11 -0.15 7.35
C PRO A 187 9.24 -0.64 8.26
N VAL A 188 10.09 0.28 8.69
CA VAL A 188 11.18 0.00 9.64
C VAL A 188 11.10 0.97 10.82
N GLN A 189 11.50 0.49 12.03
CA GLN A 189 11.55 1.33 13.22
C GLN A 189 12.45 2.55 12.96
N ASN A 190 11.94 3.73 13.26
CA ASN A 190 12.69 4.97 13.15
C ASN A 190 13.28 5.35 14.52
N GLY A 191 14.62 5.38 14.58
CA GLY A 191 15.36 5.74 15.79
C GLY A 191 15.43 4.63 16.85
N VAL A 192 16.15 4.94 17.91
CA VAL A 192 16.38 4.05 19.04
C VAL A 192 15.43 4.42 20.19
N LEU A 193 14.72 3.43 20.72
CA LEU A 193 13.93 3.56 21.93
C LEU A 193 14.75 2.94 23.08
N THR A 194 14.89 3.63 24.19
CA THR A 194 15.61 3.17 25.37
C THR A 194 14.66 3.10 26.56
N TYR A 195 14.80 2.07 27.39
CA TYR A 195 14.04 1.91 28.60
C TYR A 195 14.26 3.08 29.56
N ASP A 196 13.16 3.61 30.11
CA ASP A 196 13.15 4.65 31.15
C ASP A 196 12.01 4.44 32.16
N GLY A 197 11.35 3.26 32.13
CA GLY A 197 10.20 2.94 32.96
C GLY A 197 8.86 3.44 32.41
N THR A 198 8.84 4.15 31.28
CA THR A 198 7.61 4.66 30.63
C THR A 198 7.28 3.85 29.37
N GLY A 199 6.00 3.92 28.97
CA GLY A 199 5.54 3.30 27.73
C GLY A 199 6.22 3.91 26.49
N LYS A 200 6.71 3.07 25.60
CA LYS A 200 7.32 3.44 24.31
C LYS A 200 6.44 2.98 23.16
N THR A 201 6.29 3.84 22.18
CA THR A 201 5.62 3.53 20.90
C THR A 201 6.61 3.85 19.78
N PRO A 202 6.96 2.91 18.90
CA PRO A 202 7.86 3.17 17.80
C PRO A 202 7.22 4.08 16.76
N SER A 203 7.99 4.97 16.18
CA SER A 203 7.69 5.58 14.91
C SER A 203 8.28 4.74 13.77
N TRP A 204 7.69 4.84 12.56
CA TRP A 204 8.02 3.97 11.46
C TRP A 204 8.37 4.78 10.21
N THR A 205 9.53 4.52 9.65
CA THR A 205 9.89 5.00 8.31
C THR A 205 9.20 4.11 7.28
N GLY A 206 8.52 4.71 6.31
CA GLY A 206 7.77 3.97 5.27
C GLY A 206 6.32 3.62 5.64
N TYR A 207 5.85 3.96 6.85
CA TYR A 207 4.45 3.78 7.22
C TYR A 207 3.57 4.92 6.68
N ASP A 208 2.54 4.55 5.93
CA ASP A 208 1.54 5.47 5.40
C ASP A 208 0.13 4.93 5.73
N PRO A 209 -0.61 5.59 6.64
CA PRO A 209 -1.93 5.12 7.08
C PRO A 209 -2.99 5.14 5.96
N SER A 210 -2.74 5.80 4.84
CA SER A 210 -3.63 5.75 3.66
C SER A 210 -3.47 4.46 2.86
N LYS A 211 -2.34 3.75 3.02
CA LYS A 211 -1.98 2.56 2.26
C LYS A 211 -1.96 1.29 3.10
N MET A 212 -1.83 1.41 4.43
CA MET A 212 -1.70 0.26 5.31
C MET A 212 -2.21 0.52 6.73
N THR A 213 -2.54 -0.55 7.44
CA THR A 213 -2.89 -0.53 8.85
C THR A 213 -1.80 -1.20 9.68
N ILE A 214 -1.65 -0.79 10.94
CA ILE A 214 -0.73 -1.38 11.90
C ILE A 214 -1.52 -2.08 13.02
N SER A 215 -1.03 -3.25 13.45
CA SER A 215 -1.59 -4.08 14.51
C SER A 215 -0.49 -4.83 15.26
N GLY A 216 -0.85 -5.77 16.14
CA GLY A 216 0.13 -6.48 16.97
C GLY A 216 0.56 -5.66 18.18
N THR A 217 1.80 -5.81 18.63
CA THR A 217 2.33 -5.07 19.79
C THR A 217 2.89 -3.74 19.32
N THR A 218 2.10 -2.68 19.46
CA THR A 218 2.45 -1.32 19.00
C THR A 218 2.99 -0.42 20.10
N ASN A 219 3.03 -0.91 21.36
CA ASN A 219 3.65 -0.24 22.48
C ASN A 219 4.32 -1.26 23.43
N GLY A 220 5.29 -0.83 24.20
CA GLY A 220 5.98 -1.65 25.20
C GLY A 220 6.57 -0.78 26.31
N VAL A 221 6.86 -1.37 27.47
CA VAL A 221 7.50 -0.67 28.60
C VAL A 221 8.91 -1.22 28.80
N ASN A 222 9.07 -2.55 28.83
CA ASN A 222 10.34 -3.19 29.16
C ASN A 222 11.31 -3.21 27.97
N ALA A 223 12.60 -3.30 28.25
CA ALA A 223 13.59 -3.56 27.23
C ALA A 223 13.38 -4.94 26.60
N GLY A 224 13.49 -5.05 25.29
CA GLY A 224 13.27 -6.29 24.55
C GLY A 224 12.77 -6.07 23.13
N SER A 225 12.53 -7.19 22.44
CA SER A 225 11.94 -7.23 21.11
C SER A 225 10.41 -7.35 21.18
N TYR A 226 9.75 -6.68 20.29
CA TYR A 226 8.30 -6.66 20.09
C TYR A 226 7.98 -6.81 18.61
N SER A 227 6.76 -7.22 18.27
CA SER A 227 6.35 -7.43 16.89
C SER A 227 5.15 -6.56 16.54
N ALA A 228 5.29 -5.73 15.51
CA ALA A 228 4.21 -5.02 14.85
C ALA A 228 3.87 -5.71 13.53
N ARG A 229 2.59 -5.72 13.15
CA ARG A 229 2.10 -6.29 11.91
C ARG A 229 1.49 -5.21 11.04
N PHE A 230 1.94 -5.12 9.81
CA PHE A 230 1.44 -4.20 8.80
C PHE A 230 0.63 -4.96 7.78
N ASN A 231 -0.61 -4.49 7.51
CA ASN A 231 -1.51 -5.05 6.52
C ASN A 231 -1.80 -3.98 5.49
N LEU A 232 -1.59 -4.28 4.21
CA LEU A 232 -1.81 -3.35 3.12
C LEU A 232 -3.28 -3.23 2.76
N SER A 233 -3.68 -2.04 2.33
CA SER A 233 -4.97 -1.80 1.71
C SER A 233 -4.99 -2.37 0.29
N TYR A 234 -6.20 -2.66 -0.21
CA TYR A 234 -6.37 -3.14 -1.59
C TYR A 234 -5.67 -2.22 -2.60
N GLY A 235 -5.01 -2.81 -3.57
CA GLY A 235 -4.28 -2.09 -4.61
C GLY A 235 -2.79 -1.87 -4.32
N TYR A 236 -2.30 -2.28 -3.15
CA TYR A 236 -0.90 -2.20 -2.76
C TYR A 236 -0.33 -3.58 -2.43
N GLN A 237 0.99 -3.73 -2.57
CA GLN A 237 1.74 -4.91 -2.12
C GLN A 237 3.11 -4.49 -1.58
N PHE A 238 3.68 -5.25 -0.65
CA PHE A 238 5.08 -5.09 -0.29
C PHE A 238 5.99 -5.62 -1.39
N LEU A 239 7.20 -5.11 -1.46
CA LEU A 239 8.24 -5.67 -2.32
C LEU A 239 8.35 -7.19 -2.08
N GLY A 240 8.21 -7.99 -3.15
CA GLY A 240 8.14 -9.46 -3.06
C GLY A 240 6.73 -10.04 -3.06
N GLY A 241 5.69 -9.20 -3.22
CA GLY A 241 4.31 -9.65 -3.49
C GLY A 241 3.50 -10.06 -2.26
N LEU A 242 3.87 -9.59 -1.07
CA LEU A 242 3.15 -9.87 0.17
C LEU A 242 2.13 -8.76 0.46
N ASP A 243 0.96 -9.14 1.00
CA ASP A 243 -0.09 -8.19 1.43
C ASP A 243 0.04 -7.80 2.91
N GLU A 244 0.83 -8.58 3.67
CA GLU A 244 1.09 -8.33 5.08
C GLU A 244 2.53 -8.69 5.45
N VAL A 245 3.06 -8.04 6.49
CA VAL A 245 4.38 -8.33 7.05
C VAL A 245 4.40 -8.09 8.54
N THR A 246 5.14 -8.93 9.26
CA THR A 246 5.47 -8.71 10.68
C THR A 246 6.86 -8.15 10.77
N VAL A 247 7.01 -7.03 11.47
CA VAL A 247 8.27 -6.33 11.67
C VAL A 247 8.59 -6.28 13.16
N GLU A 248 9.80 -6.67 13.53
CA GLU A 248 10.27 -6.54 14.90
C GLU A 248 10.72 -5.10 15.17
N TRP A 249 10.46 -4.64 16.40
CA TRP A 249 10.94 -3.38 16.93
C TRP A 249 11.47 -3.58 18.36
N ILE A 250 12.37 -2.71 18.79
CA ILE A 250 13.19 -2.93 19.96
C ILE A 250 13.14 -1.73 20.90
N ILE A 251 13.02 -2.01 22.20
CA ILE A 251 13.37 -1.09 23.28
C ILE A 251 14.71 -1.54 23.85
N ASP A 252 15.74 -0.73 23.71
CA ASP A 252 17.07 -0.98 24.26
C ASP A 252 17.09 -0.88 25.77
N ARG A 253 17.99 -1.67 26.40
CA ARG A 253 18.25 -1.56 27.83
C ARG A 253 18.89 -0.23 28.18
N ALA A 254 18.48 0.33 29.33
CA ALA A 254 19.12 1.50 29.90
C ALA A 254 20.55 1.19 30.38
N VAL A 255 21.43 2.17 30.25
CA VAL A 255 22.85 1.99 30.57
C VAL A 255 23.15 2.39 32.01
N ILE A 256 23.78 1.47 32.77
CA ILE A 256 24.38 1.75 34.06
C ILE A 256 25.80 2.27 33.82
N ALA A 257 26.07 3.51 34.21
CA ALA A 257 27.29 4.22 33.84
C ALA A 257 28.53 3.81 34.65
N SER A 258 28.33 3.32 35.87
CA SER A 258 29.45 2.99 36.79
C SER A 258 29.13 1.82 37.70
N LEU A 259 30.19 1.14 38.22
CA LEU A 259 30.03 0.16 39.26
C LEU A 259 29.64 0.80 40.60
N PRO A 260 28.90 0.07 41.44
CA PRO A 260 28.79 0.43 42.86
C PRO A 260 30.15 0.48 43.54
N VAL A 261 30.31 1.37 44.52
CA VAL A 261 31.50 1.48 45.34
C VAL A 261 31.10 1.54 46.83
N GLN A 262 31.89 0.87 47.71
CA GLN A 262 31.68 0.99 49.14
C GLN A 262 31.79 2.44 49.57
N ASN A 263 30.80 2.95 50.32
CA ASN A 263 30.77 4.36 50.78
C ASN A 263 30.83 4.54 52.30
N ASN A 264 30.97 3.44 53.05
CA ASN A 264 31.21 3.45 54.50
C ASN A 264 32.55 2.81 54.85
N VAL A 265 33.17 3.30 55.95
CA VAL A 265 34.36 2.68 56.52
C VAL A 265 33.92 1.61 57.53
N LEU A 266 34.41 0.41 57.38
CA LEU A 266 34.16 -0.69 58.30
C LEU A 266 35.47 -1.06 58.99
N ALA A 267 35.45 -1.17 60.33
CA ALA A 267 36.57 -1.65 61.16
C ALA A 267 36.14 -2.92 61.89
N ALA A 268 37.00 -3.91 61.94
CA ALA A 268 36.73 -5.16 62.61
C ALA A 268 36.27 -4.96 64.04
N ASN A 269 35.13 -5.54 64.44
CA ASN A 269 34.53 -5.40 65.77
C ASN A 269 33.97 -6.75 66.30
N GLY A 270 34.34 -7.85 65.67
CA GLY A 270 33.90 -9.20 66.01
C GLY A 270 32.42 -9.49 65.69
N LYS A 271 31.72 -8.60 65.00
CA LYS A 271 30.33 -8.80 64.60
C LYS A 271 30.21 -8.72 63.09
N PRO A 272 29.23 -9.42 62.48
CA PRO A 272 28.95 -9.29 61.05
C PRO A 272 28.62 -7.84 60.66
N GLN A 273 29.31 -7.31 59.66
CA GLN A 273 29.15 -5.98 59.12
C GLN A 273 28.90 -6.10 57.62
N ALA A 274 28.10 -5.17 57.07
CA ALA A 274 27.81 -5.09 55.65
C ALA A 274 28.17 -3.69 55.11
N PRO A 275 28.73 -3.60 53.91
CA PRO A 275 29.00 -2.33 53.27
C PRO A 275 27.69 -1.63 52.83
N THR A 276 27.70 -0.32 52.83
CA THR A 276 26.77 0.50 52.09
C THR A 276 27.40 0.89 50.74
N TRP A 277 26.59 1.08 49.71
CA TRP A 277 27.07 1.24 48.36
C TRP A 277 26.62 2.58 47.77
N ALA A 278 27.56 3.35 47.27
CA ALA A 278 27.26 4.44 46.32
C ALA A 278 27.02 3.85 44.93
N ASN A 279 26.19 4.54 44.09
CA ASN A 279 25.83 4.10 42.71
C ASN A 279 25.10 2.74 42.66
N TYR A 280 24.45 2.32 43.73
CA TYR A 280 23.62 1.14 43.81
C TYR A 280 22.15 1.48 43.93
N ASP A 281 21.36 0.98 42.96
CA ASP A 281 19.93 1.01 42.94
C ASP A 281 19.36 -0.39 42.75
N ILE A 282 18.56 -0.85 43.71
CA ILE A 282 17.94 -2.20 43.70
C ILE A 282 17.01 -2.42 42.51
N GLY A 283 16.44 -1.35 41.89
CA GLY A 283 15.67 -1.44 40.66
C GLY A 283 16.53 -1.71 39.43
N GLN A 284 17.81 -1.35 39.47
CA GLN A 284 18.75 -1.47 38.37
C GLN A 284 19.67 -2.68 38.48
N LEU A 285 20.04 -3.03 39.73
CA LEU A 285 21.06 -4.05 40.04
C LEU A 285 20.59 -5.03 41.11
N THR A 286 20.91 -6.29 40.91
CA THR A 286 20.88 -7.30 41.98
C THR A 286 22.25 -7.45 42.57
N ILE A 287 22.33 -7.69 43.91
CA ILE A 287 23.57 -7.89 44.63
C ILE A 287 23.72 -9.36 45.07
N GLY A 288 24.90 -9.93 44.83
CA GLY A 288 25.32 -11.28 45.26
C GLY A 288 26.74 -11.27 45.82
N GLY A 289 27.37 -12.45 45.93
CA GLY A 289 28.70 -12.62 46.51
C GLY A 289 28.73 -12.37 48.02
N ASP A 290 29.87 -11.87 48.54
CA ASP A 290 30.06 -11.59 49.95
C ASP A 290 29.31 -10.29 50.32
N ARG A 291 28.16 -10.46 50.93
CA ARG A 291 27.26 -9.31 51.29
C ARG A 291 27.50 -8.83 52.74
N SER A 292 28.21 -9.60 53.53
CA SER A 292 28.64 -9.24 54.88
C SER A 292 29.92 -9.97 55.26
N GLY A 293 30.71 -9.43 56.19
CA GLY A 293 31.94 -10.03 56.74
C GLY A 293 32.07 -9.72 58.22
N THR A 294 32.89 -10.48 58.92
CA THR A 294 33.17 -10.30 60.34
C THR A 294 34.59 -9.86 60.60
N ASP A 295 35.54 -10.49 59.88
CA ASP A 295 36.97 -10.33 60.11
C ASP A 295 37.54 -9.19 59.22
N ALA A 296 38.69 -8.65 59.63
CA ALA A 296 39.40 -7.69 58.78
C ALA A 296 39.89 -8.41 57.49
N GLY A 297 39.68 -7.79 56.34
CA GLY A 297 40.05 -8.36 55.04
C GLY A 297 39.25 -7.76 53.88
N ASP A 298 39.61 -8.26 52.68
CA ASP A 298 38.94 -7.92 51.45
C ASP A 298 37.87 -8.95 51.12
N TYR A 299 36.71 -8.48 50.74
CA TYR A 299 35.54 -9.25 50.34
C TYR A 299 35.14 -8.91 48.93
N LYS A 300 34.27 -9.74 48.29
CA LYS A 300 33.86 -9.60 46.90
C LYS A 300 32.35 -9.66 46.78
N ALA A 301 31.72 -8.54 46.55
CA ALA A 301 30.31 -8.47 46.15
C ALA A 301 30.21 -8.59 44.63
N THR A 302 29.11 -9.13 44.13
CA THR A 302 28.79 -9.15 42.69
C THR A 302 27.53 -8.36 42.44
N PHE A 303 27.52 -7.60 41.31
CA PHE A 303 26.37 -6.82 40.88
C PHE A 303 25.98 -7.25 39.48
N THR A 304 24.68 -7.55 39.28
CA THR A 304 24.14 -7.98 38.01
C THR A 304 23.00 -7.04 37.57
N PRO A 305 23.04 -6.47 36.37
CA PRO A 305 21.94 -5.68 35.85
C PRO A 305 20.63 -6.45 35.84
N THR A 306 19.52 -5.78 36.20
CA THR A 306 18.18 -6.33 36.01
C THR A 306 17.81 -6.35 34.53
N ALA A 307 16.70 -6.99 34.15
CA ALA A 307 16.32 -7.27 32.77
C ALA A 307 16.29 -6.03 31.85
N ASN A 308 16.00 -4.86 32.41
CA ASN A 308 15.87 -3.60 31.66
C ASN A 308 17.16 -2.77 31.57
N TYR A 309 18.26 -3.27 32.15
CA TYR A 309 19.52 -2.54 32.24
C TYR A 309 20.69 -3.34 31.67
N LYS A 310 21.74 -2.63 31.33
CA LYS A 310 23.03 -3.16 30.88
C LYS A 310 24.15 -2.25 31.38
N TRP A 311 25.35 -2.80 31.52
CA TRP A 311 26.51 -2.00 31.80
C TRP A 311 26.90 -1.10 30.62
N TRP A 312 27.74 -0.10 30.87
CA TRP A 312 28.25 0.83 29.86
C TRP A 312 29.00 0.16 28.70
N ASP A 313 29.55 -1.04 28.93
CA ASP A 313 30.22 -1.85 27.91
C ASP A 313 29.26 -2.75 27.12
N GLY A 314 27.95 -2.63 27.38
CA GLY A 314 26.91 -3.40 26.74
C GLY A 314 26.65 -4.79 27.38
N SER A 315 27.49 -5.24 28.32
CA SER A 315 27.32 -6.53 29.00
C SER A 315 26.17 -6.50 29.99
N ILE A 316 25.61 -7.70 30.28
CA ILE A 316 24.56 -7.92 31.29
C ILE A 316 25.04 -8.91 32.39
N GLU A 317 26.27 -9.35 32.28
CA GLU A 317 26.87 -10.29 33.22
C GLU A 317 27.20 -9.63 34.55
N ALA A 318 27.30 -10.45 35.60
CA ALA A 318 27.70 -10.00 36.92
C ALA A 318 29.12 -9.41 36.92
N LYS A 319 29.30 -8.28 37.54
CA LYS A 319 30.62 -7.69 37.78
C LYS A 319 30.95 -7.73 39.25
N GLU A 320 32.23 -8.10 39.55
CA GLU A 320 32.76 -8.18 40.90
C GLU A 320 33.25 -6.82 41.37
N VAL A 321 32.92 -6.49 42.60
CA VAL A 321 33.37 -5.27 43.28
C VAL A 321 33.95 -5.66 44.63
N LYS A 322 35.19 -5.21 44.91
CA LYS A 322 35.83 -5.41 46.19
C LYS A 322 35.30 -4.41 47.23
N TRP A 323 35.21 -4.88 48.48
CA TRP A 323 34.95 -4.07 49.66
C TRP A 323 35.77 -4.59 50.82
N THR A 324 36.01 -3.75 51.84
CA THR A 324 37.03 -4.02 52.86
C THR A 324 36.52 -3.73 54.27
N ILE A 325 36.85 -4.59 55.21
CA ILE A 325 36.83 -4.34 56.66
C ILE A 325 38.29 -4.15 57.06
N THR A 326 38.61 -2.98 57.60
CA THR A 326 39.97 -2.65 58.05
C THR A 326 40.25 -3.26 59.42
N SER A 327 41.50 -3.65 59.68
CA SER A 327 41.95 -4.05 61.03
C SER A 327 41.94 -2.87 61.98
N VAL A 328 41.68 -3.18 63.25
CA VAL A 328 41.79 -2.18 64.34
C VAL A 328 43.21 -2.23 64.88
N ILE A 329 43.87 -1.08 64.93
CA ILE A 329 45.20 -0.96 65.58
C ILE A 329 44.97 -0.84 67.05
N VAL A 330 45.37 -1.86 67.81
CA VAL A 330 45.34 -1.87 69.31
C VAL A 330 46.72 -1.49 69.83
N PRO A 331 46.82 -0.45 70.71
CA PRO A 331 48.11 -0.08 71.28
C PRO A 331 48.67 -1.21 72.16
N ILE A 332 49.99 -1.35 72.18
CA ILE A 332 50.67 -2.34 73.10
C ILE A 332 50.55 -1.79 74.52
N PRO A 333 49.89 -2.53 75.42
CA PRO A 333 49.78 -2.10 76.82
C PRO A 333 51.17 -2.06 77.50
N THR A 334 51.32 -1.07 78.38
CA THR A 334 52.52 -0.94 79.22
C THR A 334 52.14 -1.09 80.70
N GLN A 335 53.03 -1.66 81.52
CA GLN A 335 52.76 -1.78 82.93
C GLN A 335 52.65 -0.40 83.60
N LYS A 336 51.54 -0.19 84.31
CA LYS A 336 51.33 1.02 85.11
C LYS A 336 52.03 0.92 86.48
N GLY A 337 53.00 1.79 86.60
CA GLY A 337 53.78 1.83 87.84
C GLY A 337 54.64 0.58 88.10
N SER A 338 55.28 0.49 89.33
CA SER A 338 56.10 -0.66 89.75
C SER A 338 55.56 -1.18 91.09
N PRO A 339 54.84 -2.31 91.12
CA PRO A 339 54.34 -2.90 92.36
C PRO A 339 55.49 -3.23 93.31
N THR A 340 55.34 -2.81 94.63
CA THR A 340 56.33 -3.12 95.63
C THR A 340 55.97 -4.42 96.34
N TYR A 341 56.97 -5.23 96.70
CA TYR A 341 56.77 -6.55 97.34
C TYR A 341 56.03 -6.33 98.68
N THR A 342 54.91 -7.03 98.88
CA THR A 342 54.04 -6.99 100.04
C THR A 342 53.92 -8.33 100.79
N GLY A 343 54.48 -9.43 100.21
CA GLY A 343 54.29 -10.77 100.71
C GLY A 343 52.93 -11.42 100.35
N ALA A 344 52.08 -10.69 99.64
CA ALA A 344 50.77 -11.16 99.06
C ALA A 344 50.82 -11.23 97.57
N PRO A 345 49.99 -12.10 96.91
CA PRO A 345 49.85 -12.12 95.42
C PRO A 345 49.40 -10.79 94.87
N GLN A 346 50.07 -10.26 93.82
CA GLN A 346 49.77 -8.99 93.17
C GLN A 346 49.62 -9.24 91.68
N THR A 347 48.68 -8.49 91.07
CA THR A 347 48.44 -8.46 89.62
C THR A 347 48.73 -7.03 89.13
N PRO A 348 49.53 -6.84 88.06
CA PRO A 348 49.83 -5.52 87.54
C PRO A 348 48.61 -4.84 86.90
N GLU A 349 48.59 -3.53 86.99
CA GLU A 349 47.72 -2.70 86.19
C GLU A 349 48.43 -2.28 84.91
N TRP A 350 47.63 -1.96 83.84
CA TRP A 350 48.13 -1.68 82.50
C TRP A 350 47.63 -0.34 82.00
N ASP A 351 48.54 0.49 81.48
CA ASP A 351 48.25 1.66 80.71
C ASP A 351 48.02 1.26 79.24
N ASN A 352 47.16 1.98 78.54
CA ASN A 352 46.79 1.73 77.12
C ASN A 352 46.21 0.33 76.86
N PHE A 353 45.64 -0.34 77.86
CA PHE A 353 45.03 -1.68 77.69
C PHE A 353 43.60 -1.50 77.15
N ASP A 354 43.41 -1.91 75.85
CA ASP A 354 42.12 -1.94 75.20
C ASP A 354 41.35 -3.23 75.54
N GLN A 355 40.47 -3.15 76.53
CA GLN A 355 39.68 -4.31 77.02
C GLN A 355 38.58 -4.72 76.01
N VAL A 356 38.27 -3.93 74.98
CA VAL A 356 37.29 -4.25 73.96
C VAL A 356 37.90 -5.15 72.90
N ASN A 357 39.10 -4.83 72.45
CA ASN A 357 39.79 -5.50 71.33
C ASN A 357 40.90 -6.47 71.76
N SER A 358 41.21 -6.55 73.10
CA SER A 358 42.20 -7.46 73.59
C SER A 358 41.84 -8.00 74.96
N LYS A 359 42.46 -9.18 75.32
CA LYS A 359 42.42 -9.74 76.68
C LYS A 359 43.82 -9.97 77.18
N VAL A 360 44.01 -9.88 78.48
CA VAL A 360 45.27 -10.19 79.15
C VAL A 360 45.19 -11.52 79.86
N GLN A 361 46.22 -12.32 79.70
CA GLN A 361 46.51 -13.55 80.52
C GLN A 361 47.72 -13.25 81.42
N VAL A 362 47.43 -13.10 82.70
CA VAL A 362 48.43 -12.79 83.68
C VAL A 362 48.12 -13.57 84.98
N THR A 363 49.12 -14.10 85.64
CA THR A 363 48.96 -14.77 86.92
C THR A 363 49.50 -13.82 88.02
N ALA A 364 48.75 -13.72 89.14
CA ALA A 364 49.21 -12.94 90.28
C ALA A 364 50.51 -13.50 90.84
N GLN A 365 51.48 -12.63 91.16
CA GLN A 365 52.81 -13.01 91.58
C GLN A 365 53.07 -12.51 93.01
N THR A 366 53.74 -13.33 93.80
CA THR A 366 54.08 -12.99 95.22
C THR A 366 55.53 -12.56 95.40
N ASN A 367 56.45 -13.07 94.57
CA ASN A 367 57.88 -12.82 94.67
C ASN A 367 58.32 -11.60 93.82
N ALA A 368 59.32 -10.86 94.30
CA ALA A 368 59.95 -9.80 93.53
C ALA A 368 60.69 -10.41 92.32
N GLY A 369 60.61 -9.75 91.16
CA GLY A 369 61.28 -10.25 89.93
C GLY A 369 60.57 -9.79 88.70
N THR A 370 61.05 -10.21 87.51
CA THR A 370 60.43 -9.95 86.21
C THR A 370 59.45 -11.06 85.87
N HIS A 371 58.20 -10.72 85.56
CA HIS A 371 57.14 -11.69 85.21
C HIS A 371 56.56 -11.36 83.85
N SER A 372 55.92 -12.32 83.23
CA SER A 372 55.33 -12.19 81.89
C SER A 372 53.82 -12.05 81.94
N ALA A 373 53.30 -11.22 81.14
CA ALA A 373 51.88 -11.17 80.80
C ALA A 373 51.70 -11.34 79.28
N THR A 374 50.66 -12.04 78.88
CA THR A 374 50.35 -12.27 77.45
C THR A 374 49.08 -11.47 77.10
N PHE A 375 49.15 -10.63 76.08
CA PHE A 375 48.01 -9.92 75.51
C PHE A 375 47.60 -10.61 74.22
N ILE A 376 46.33 -10.91 74.13
CA ILE A 376 45.75 -11.63 72.98
C ILE A 376 44.70 -10.70 72.33
N LEU A 377 44.86 -10.44 71.06
CA LEU A 377 43.84 -9.71 70.29
C LEU A 377 42.58 -10.56 70.16
N LEU A 378 41.38 -9.98 70.27
CA LEU A 378 40.09 -10.64 70.23
C LEU A 378 39.50 -10.68 68.83
N ASN A 379 39.85 -9.71 68.01
CA ASN A 379 39.31 -9.52 66.68
C ASN A 379 40.46 -9.11 65.72
N GLY A 380 41.26 -10.10 65.34
CA GLY A 380 42.42 -9.90 64.49
C GLY A 380 42.15 -9.83 63.00
#